data_5496e687021a375d03a50d5c0cd4987e
#
_entry.id   5496e687021a375d03a50d5c0cd4987e
#
_cell.length_a   1.000
_cell.length_b   1.000
_cell.length_c   1.000
_cell.angle_alpha   90.00
_cell.angle_beta   90.00
_cell.angle_gamma   90.00
#
_symmetry.space_group_name_H-M   'P 1'
#
loop_
_entity.id
_entity.type
_entity.pdbx_description
1 polymer ?
#
loop_
_entity_poly.entity_id
_entity_poly.type
_entity_poly.pdbx_seq_one_letter_code
_entity_poly.pdbx_strand_id
1 'polypeptide(L)'
;METKIKNKDSILCDGDVDSKRIVLNIAEKTLQKLDAYERIKSITKYENNILTIGTKKWDLSKKRHVYLIGAGKACNHMARAIDEILGDRLTKGIAIVKIKEPNERFKNTEVYVGGHPLPNEEGYKACKKIIRLIDEATDKDLFIVVISGGSSALMSCPIDGISLQDEIDTTDVMLKSGANIYEINSIRRHISQLNGGMLAKRIQEKGAQLIGFGISDAVGNPPTTNIGVPYVGYKGTPMGPDQTTLQMARDVIKHYAVEDRLPQAVVDYLMNCGEEGETPKAFPKNTYFLLNTLPDSCIYAKKIAEEMGIPAIILSSFLEGESKDAGKLFASVAKEIQNYGNPVKTPCIVLSAGETVTTILDNKTVSGHGGPSQELVTGFAIAAKGLSGCVMYSMDSEGTDGTTMVAGGITDSATGCLAEEKGIDLYQALRQHSCFEALEQLNATVFTGNTGTNLCDLNIMYVPAKTDRKQEDRR
;
A
#
# COMPACT_ATOMS: atom_id res chain seq x y z
N MET A 1 -17.22 11.81 -7.87
CA MET A 1 -16.27 10.82 -7.30
C MET A 1 -17.03 9.94 -6.34
N GLU A 2 -16.70 8.67 -6.29
CA GLU A 2 -17.32 7.69 -5.40
C GLU A 2 -16.96 7.97 -3.94
N THR A 3 -17.92 7.75 -3.02
CA THR A 3 -17.68 7.86 -1.58
C THR A 3 -16.78 6.70 -1.11
N LYS A 4 -15.63 7.03 -0.52
CA LYS A 4 -14.65 6.04 -0.07
C LYS A 4 -14.96 5.52 1.34
N ILE A 5 -15.22 6.41 2.31
CA ILE A 5 -15.55 6.02 3.69
C ILE A 5 -17.04 5.76 3.77
N LYS A 6 -17.42 4.49 3.99
CA LYS A 6 -18.82 4.01 3.84
C LYS A 6 -19.65 4.09 5.12
N ASN A 7 -19.02 4.19 6.30
CA ASN A 7 -19.70 4.17 7.60
C ASN A 7 -19.60 5.48 8.38
N LYS A 8 -19.56 6.62 7.68
CA LYS A 8 -19.45 7.97 8.32
C LYS A 8 -20.53 8.25 9.34
N ASP A 9 -21.77 7.84 9.05
CA ASP A 9 -22.90 8.09 9.95
C ASP A 9 -22.72 7.38 11.30
N SER A 10 -22.22 6.15 11.29
CA SER A 10 -21.88 5.42 12.50
C SER A 10 -20.76 6.10 13.31
N ILE A 11 -19.71 6.56 12.64
CA ILE A 11 -18.59 7.25 13.29
C ILE A 11 -19.03 8.57 13.94
N LEU A 12 -19.99 9.26 13.36
CA LEU A 12 -20.45 10.58 13.78
C LEU A 12 -21.58 10.55 14.82
N CYS A 13 -21.89 9.40 15.42
CA CYS A 13 -22.93 9.29 16.44
C CYS A 13 -22.45 9.60 17.87
N ASP A 14 -21.14 9.50 18.15
CA ASP A 14 -20.56 9.65 19.48
C ASP A 14 -19.32 10.56 19.48
N GLY A 15 -18.95 11.10 20.66
CA GLY A 15 -17.73 11.87 20.89
C GLY A 15 -17.76 13.27 20.26
N ASP A 16 -16.58 13.77 19.84
CA ASP A 16 -16.46 15.09 19.20
C ASP A 16 -16.80 15.03 17.71
N VAL A 17 -18.09 15.10 17.41
CA VAL A 17 -18.64 14.95 16.05
C VAL A 17 -18.09 15.98 15.07
N ASP A 18 -17.91 17.24 15.48
CA ASP A 18 -17.45 18.30 14.58
C ASP A 18 -15.99 18.11 14.20
N SER A 19 -15.13 17.78 15.16
CA SER A 19 -13.73 17.44 14.92
C SER A 19 -13.58 16.19 14.05
N LYS A 20 -14.37 15.14 14.33
CA LYS A 20 -14.40 13.92 13.50
C LYS A 20 -14.83 14.24 12.06
N ARG A 21 -15.82 15.10 11.86
CA ARG A 21 -16.30 15.50 10.52
C ARG A 21 -15.20 16.19 9.71
N ILE A 22 -14.37 17.04 10.34
CA ILE A 22 -13.23 17.70 9.70
C ILE A 22 -12.24 16.63 9.20
N VAL A 23 -11.84 15.73 10.08
CA VAL A 23 -10.86 14.66 9.77
C VAL A 23 -11.37 13.72 8.68
N LEU A 24 -12.63 13.27 8.78
CA LEU A 24 -13.25 12.41 7.76
C LEU A 24 -13.36 13.10 6.40
N ASN A 25 -13.59 14.41 6.35
CA ASN A 25 -13.63 15.15 5.08
C ASN A 25 -12.24 15.22 4.44
N ILE A 26 -11.18 15.46 5.24
CA ILE A 26 -9.80 15.45 4.75
C ILE A 26 -9.43 14.05 4.25
N ALA A 27 -9.70 13.01 5.03
CA ALA A 27 -9.42 11.63 4.66
C ALA A 27 -10.13 11.21 3.37
N GLU A 28 -11.44 11.47 3.28
CA GLU A 28 -12.26 11.16 2.10
C GLU A 28 -11.71 11.78 0.82
N LYS A 29 -11.46 13.11 0.85
CA LYS A 29 -10.95 13.82 -0.31
C LYS A 29 -9.53 13.39 -0.67
N THR A 30 -8.71 13.02 0.32
CA THR A 30 -7.36 12.50 0.11
C THR A 30 -7.43 11.17 -0.63
N LEU A 31 -8.24 10.22 -0.17
CA LEU A 31 -8.44 8.93 -0.84
C LEU A 31 -8.94 9.09 -2.27
N GLN A 32 -9.88 10.00 -2.51
CA GLN A 32 -10.38 10.30 -3.87
C GLN A 32 -9.28 10.84 -4.79
N LYS A 33 -8.32 11.63 -4.26
CA LYS A 33 -7.17 12.14 -5.02
C LYS A 33 -6.12 11.07 -5.31
N LEU A 34 -6.00 10.08 -4.43
CA LEU A 34 -5.03 8.99 -4.54
C LEU A 34 -5.55 7.80 -5.36
N ASP A 35 -6.83 7.76 -5.73
CA ASP A 35 -7.40 6.67 -6.50
C ASP A 35 -6.66 6.49 -7.84
N ALA A 36 -6.09 5.31 -8.04
CA ALA A 36 -5.27 5.00 -9.20
C ALA A 36 -6.04 5.07 -10.53
N TYR A 37 -7.33 4.74 -10.53
CA TYR A 37 -8.19 4.86 -11.71
C TYR A 37 -8.28 6.32 -12.17
N GLU A 38 -8.61 7.22 -11.25
CA GLU A 38 -8.71 8.67 -11.54
C GLU A 38 -7.34 9.24 -11.93
N ARG A 39 -6.28 8.78 -11.27
CA ARG A 39 -4.90 9.21 -11.57
C ARG A 39 -4.50 8.85 -13.01
N ILE A 40 -4.70 7.61 -13.42
CA ILE A 40 -4.40 7.16 -14.79
C ILE A 40 -5.26 7.94 -15.80
N LYS A 41 -6.57 8.06 -15.57
CA LYS A 41 -7.48 8.77 -16.48
C LYS A 41 -7.15 10.26 -16.62
N SER A 42 -6.60 10.88 -15.57
CA SER A 42 -6.22 12.29 -15.62
C SER A 42 -5.03 12.59 -16.54
N ILE A 43 -4.15 11.61 -16.79
CA ILE A 43 -2.93 11.79 -17.58
C ILE A 43 -2.92 10.98 -18.88
N THR A 44 -3.87 10.07 -19.08
CA THR A 44 -3.84 9.12 -20.20
C THR A 44 -5.05 9.33 -21.10
N LYS A 45 -4.81 9.44 -22.41
CA LYS A 45 -5.83 9.53 -23.46
C LYS A 45 -5.46 8.64 -24.64
N TYR A 46 -6.46 8.04 -25.27
CA TYR A 46 -6.29 7.31 -26.51
C TYR A 46 -7.28 7.84 -27.55
N GLU A 47 -6.77 8.49 -28.57
CA GLU A 47 -7.55 9.12 -29.63
C GLU A 47 -6.82 8.99 -30.98
N ASN A 48 -7.51 8.64 -32.06
CA ASN A 48 -6.96 8.54 -33.42
C ASN A 48 -5.69 7.67 -33.51
N ASN A 49 -5.70 6.53 -32.86
CA ASN A 49 -4.55 5.62 -32.73
C ASN A 49 -3.34 6.19 -31.97
N ILE A 50 -3.44 7.34 -31.34
CA ILE A 50 -2.38 7.92 -30.53
C ILE A 50 -2.71 7.71 -29.05
N LEU A 51 -1.85 6.97 -28.35
CA LEU A 51 -1.84 6.89 -26.89
C LEU A 51 -0.99 8.04 -26.36
N THR A 52 -1.60 8.92 -25.58
CA THR A 52 -0.91 10.01 -24.89
C THR A 52 -0.91 9.74 -23.40
N ILE A 53 0.27 9.79 -22.77
CA ILE A 53 0.42 9.69 -21.32
C ILE A 53 1.27 10.88 -20.88
N GLY A 54 0.64 11.82 -20.20
CA GLY A 54 1.27 13.07 -19.80
C GLY A 54 1.91 13.78 -21.00
N THR A 55 3.24 13.87 -21.00
CA THR A 55 4.03 14.53 -22.04
C THR A 55 4.45 13.62 -23.20
N LYS A 56 4.20 12.32 -23.12
CA LYS A 56 4.65 11.34 -24.12
C LYS A 56 3.50 10.84 -24.99
N LYS A 57 3.85 10.46 -26.24
CA LYS A 57 2.90 9.95 -27.23
C LYS A 57 3.43 8.70 -27.91
N TRP A 58 2.54 7.75 -28.18
CA TRP A 58 2.81 6.51 -28.91
C TRP A 58 1.77 6.31 -30.00
N ASP A 59 2.23 6.08 -31.23
CA ASP A 59 1.37 5.74 -32.36
C ASP A 59 1.08 4.23 -32.34
N LEU A 60 -0.13 3.88 -31.90
CA LEU A 60 -0.55 2.48 -31.79
C LEU A 60 -0.94 1.86 -33.12
N SER A 61 -1.11 2.64 -34.21
CA SER A 61 -1.32 2.08 -35.55
C SER A 61 -0.12 1.26 -36.03
N LYS A 62 1.07 1.56 -35.52
CA LYS A 62 2.32 0.85 -35.79
C LYS A 62 2.53 -0.40 -34.93
N LYS A 63 1.65 -0.66 -33.98
CA LYS A 63 1.75 -1.82 -33.10
C LYS A 63 0.81 -2.94 -33.55
N ARG A 64 1.32 -4.17 -33.58
CA ARG A 64 0.51 -5.36 -33.86
C ARG A 64 -0.50 -5.60 -32.73
N HIS A 65 0.01 -5.76 -31.53
CA HIS A 65 -0.79 -5.97 -30.32
C HIS A 65 -0.44 -4.97 -29.22
N VAL A 66 -1.44 -4.68 -28.37
CA VAL A 66 -1.25 -3.94 -27.11
C VAL A 66 -1.75 -4.84 -25.98
N TYR A 67 -0.86 -5.14 -25.04
CA TYR A 67 -1.14 -6.02 -23.92
C TYR A 67 -1.13 -5.25 -22.61
N LEU A 68 -1.94 -5.68 -21.65
CA LEU A 68 -1.94 -5.19 -20.29
C LEU A 68 -1.51 -6.31 -19.34
N ILE A 69 -0.55 -6.03 -18.49
CA ILE A 69 -0.14 -6.91 -17.38
C ILE A 69 -0.26 -6.11 -16.08
N GLY A 70 -0.94 -6.67 -15.09
CA GLY A 70 -1.13 -6.01 -13.82
C GLY A 70 -0.90 -6.93 -12.62
N ALA A 71 -0.29 -6.39 -11.55
CA ALA A 71 -0.24 -7.07 -10.26
C ALA A 71 -0.14 -6.07 -9.12
N GLY A 72 -0.83 -6.35 -8.01
CA GLY A 72 -0.76 -5.56 -6.79
C GLY A 72 -2.12 -5.30 -6.16
N LYS A 73 -2.10 -4.75 -4.94
CA LYS A 73 -3.30 -4.50 -4.13
C LYS A 73 -4.22 -3.42 -4.76
N ALA A 74 -3.65 -2.41 -5.45
CA ALA A 74 -4.41 -1.40 -6.19
C ALA A 74 -4.61 -1.75 -7.68
N CYS A 75 -4.23 -2.95 -8.11
CA CYS A 75 -4.20 -3.34 -9.53
C CYS A 75 -5.59 -3.31 -10.20
N ASN A 76 -6.68 -3.61 -9.49
CA ASN A 76 -8.05 -3.53 -10.03
C ASN A 76 -8.30 -2.18 -10.69
N HIS A 77 -8.15 -1.11 -9.94
CA HIS A 77 -8.39 0.27 -10.38
C HIS A 77 -7.45 0.69 -11.51
N MET A 78 -6.16 0.31 -11.42
CA MET A 78 -5.17 0.62 -12.45
C MET A 78 -5.49 -0.10 -13.76
N ALA A 79 -5.77 -1.40 -13.70
CA ALA A 79 -6.07 -2.21 -14.88
C ALA A 79 -7.39 -1.78 -15.53
N ARG A 80 -8.43 -1.48 -14.73
CA ARG A 80 -9.71 -0.97 -15.24
C ARG A 80 -9.55 0.32 -16.02
N ALA A 81 -8.77 1.27 -15.51
CA ALA A 81 -8.53 2.53 -16.20
C ALA A 81 -7.90 2.30 -17.59
N ILE A 82 -6.91 1.43 -17.70
CA ILE A 82 -6.25 1.13 -18.98
C ILE A 82 -7.17 0.35 -19.93
N ASP A 83 -7.92 -0.64 -19.40
CA ASP A 83 -8.88 -1.43 -20.20
C ASP A 83 -9.96 -0.53 -20.83
N GLU A 84 -10.53 0.40 -20.05
CA GLU A 84 -11.52 1.36 -20.53
C GLU A 84 -10.94 2.39 -21.52
N ILE A 85 -9.73 2.92 -21.27
CA ILE A 85 -9.10 3.92 -22.15
C ILE A 85 -8.79 3.31 -23.52
N LEU A 86 -8.26 2.10 -23.55
CA LEU A 86 -7.87 1.46 -24.81
C LEU A 86 -9.03 0.76 -25.51
N GLY A 87 -10.04 0.30 -24.78
CA GLY A 87 -11.19 -0.38 -25.34
C GLY A 87 -10.78 -1.51 -26.30
N ASP A 88 -11.29 -1.49 -27.57
CA ASP A 88 -11.00 -2.50 -28.59
C ASP A 88 -9.52 -2.52 -29.04
N ARG A 89 -8.74 -1.49 -28.71
CA ARG A 89 -7.31 -1.48 -29.01
C ARG A 89 -6.49 -2.35 -28.07
N LEU A 90 -6.98 -2.62 -26.87
CA LEU A 90 -6.37 -3.57 -25.95
C LEU A 90 -6.62 -4.98 -26.46
N THR A 91 -5.56 -5.66 -26.90
CA THR A 91 -5.64 -7.00 -27.46
C THR A 91 -5.99 -8.04 -26.38
N LYS A 92 -5.31 -7.95 -25.24
CA LYS A 92 -5.52 -8.80 -24.08
C LYS A 92 -4.90 -8.20 -22.84
N GLY A 93 -5.57 -8.34 -21.71
CA GLY A 93 -5.05 -8.01 -20.39
C GLY A 93 -5.06 -9.21 -19.44
N ILE A 94 -4.09 -9.25 -18.51
CA ILE A 94 -4.05 -10.17 -17.38
C ILE A 94 -3.71 -9.37 -16.13
N ALA A 95 -4.60 -9.38 -15.14
CA ALA A 95 -4.43 -8.69 -13.87
C ALA A 95 -4.50 -9.68 -12.72
N ILE A 96 -3.52 -9.62 -11.80
CA ILE A 96 -3.47 -10.44 -10.59
C ILE A 96 -3.71 -9.52 -9.39
N VAL A 97 -4.82 -9.72 -8.71
CA VAL A 97 -5.34 -8.87 -7.65
C VAL A 97 -5.41 -9.62 -6.32
N LYS A 98 -5.39 -8.90 -5.19
CA LYS A 98 -5.62 -9.49 -3.86
C LYS A 98 -7.08 -9.91 -3.67
N ILE A 99 -8.01 -9.05 -4.12
CA ILE A 99 -9.45 -9.24 -3.99
C ILE A 99 -10.10 -8.83 -5.31
N LYS A 100 -10.97 -9.69 -5.85
CA LYS A 100 -11.78 -9.36 -7.01
C LYS A 100 -13.03 -8.60 -6.58
N GLU A 101 -13.27 -7.45 -7.18
CA GLU A 101 -14.45 -6.65 -6.87
C GLU A 101 -15.68 -7.17 -7.65
N PRO A 102 -16.81 -7.40 -6.98
CA PRO A 102 -17.98 -8.03 -7.62
C PRO A 102 -18.57 -7.24 -8.79
N ASN A 103 -18.43 -5.91 -8.74
CA ASN A 103 -19.04 -4.99 -9.70
C ASN A 103 -18.07 -4.50 -10.78
N GLU A 104 -16.78 -4.87 -10.72
CA GLU A 104 -15.81 -4.49 -11.73
C GLU A 104 -16.01 -5.30 -13.01
N ARG A 105 -16.05 -4.58 -14.12
CA ARG A 105 -16.15 -5.17 -15.45
C ARG A 105 -14.95 -4.75 -16.28
N PHE A 106 -14.35 -5.76 -16.89
CA PHE A 106 -13.25 -5.60 -17.84
C PHE A 106 -13.73 -6.07 -19.22
N LYS A 107 -13.35 -5.35 -20.26
CA LYS A 107 -13.69 -5.72 -21.63
C LYS A 107 -12.72 -6.76 -22.19
N ASN A 108 -11.43 -6.54 -22.01
CA ASN A 108 -10.37 -7.33 -22.62
C ASN A 108 -9.35 -7.88 -21.59
N THR A 109 -9.63 -7.73 -20.28
CA THR A 109 -8.71 -8.14 -19.20
C THR A 109 -9.28 -9.30 -18.39
N GLU A 110 -8.53 -10.38 -18.29
CA GLU A 110 -8.78 -11.48 -17.36
C GLU A 110 -8.23 -11.12 -15.97
N VAL A 111 -9.05 -11.30 -14.93
CA VAL A 111 -8.67 -11.01 -13.54
C VAL A 111 -8.56 -12.30 -12.73
N TYR A 112 -7.43 -12.47 -12.06
CA TYR A 112 -7.08 -13.60 -11.20
C TYR A 112 -6.88 -13.15 -9.77
N VAL A 113 -7.26 -13.98 -8.79
CA VAL A 113 -7.06 -13.70 -7.37
C VAL A 113 -5.77 -14.39 -6.91
N GLY A 114 -4.72 -13.59 -6.76
CA GLY A 114 -3.45 -14.05 -6.20
C GLY A 114 -3.47 -14.10 -4.67
N GLY A 115 -2.56 -14.88 -4.09
CA GLY A 115 -2.37 -14.94 -2.64
C GLY A 115 -1.48 -13.80 -2.14
N HIS A 116 -1.83 -13.24 -0.98
CA HIS A 116 -1.03 -12.24 -0.27
C HIS A 116 -1.30 -12.33 1.24
N PRO A 117 -0.31 -12.41 2.12
CA PRO A 117 1.14 -12.28 1.86
C PRO A 117 1.81 -13.52 1.24
N LEU A 118 1.18 -14.70 1.32
CA LEU A 118 1.68 -15.92 0.71
C LEU A 118 1.07 -16.12 -0.68
N PRO A 119 1.86 -16.51 -1.70
CA PRO A 119 1.37 -16.78 -3.03
C PRO A 119 0.45 -18.00 -3.06
N ASN A 120 -0.37 -18.10 -4.12
CA ASN A 120 -1.29 -19.22 -4.34
C ASN A 120 -1.23 -19.75 -5.79
N GLU A 121 -1.87 -20.89 -5.99
CA GLU A 121 -1.93 -21.57 -7.28
C GLU A 121 -2.64 -20.74 -8.39
N GLU A 122 -3.63 -19.92 -8.05
CA GLU A 122 -4.33 -19.09 -9.03
C GLU A 122 -3.42 -17.99 -9.59
N GLY A 123 -2.68 -17.28 -8.71
CA GLY A 123 -1.66 -16.32 -9.09
C GLY A 123 -0.56 -16.97 -9.94
N TYR A 124 -0.08 -18.15 -9.55
CA TYR A 124 0.92 -18.89 -10.32
C TYR A 124 0.42 -19.27 -11.72
N LYS A 125 -0.80 -19.74 -11.86
CA LYS A 125 -1.42 -20.04 -13.18
C LYS A 125 -1.54 -18.79 -14.04
N ALA A 126 -1.89 -17.65 -13.45
CA ALA A 126 -1.94 -16.38 -14.16
C ALA A 126 -0.53 -15.96 -14.64
N CYS A 127 0.51 -16.15 -13.82
CA CYS A 127 1.90 -15.89 -14.20
C CYS A 127 2.35 -16.73 -15.40
N LYS A 128 2.02 -18.02 -15.44
CA LYS A 128 2.31 -18.89 -16.60
C LYS A 128 1.58 -18.41 -17.87
N LYS A 129 0.37 -17.83 -17.75
CA LYS A 129 -0.31 -17.20 -18.90
C LYS A 129 0.40 -15.91 -19.34
N ILE A 130 0.87 -15.10 -18.41
CA ILE A 130 1.67 -13.89 -18.70
C ILE A 130 2.94 -14.27 -19.46
N ILE A 131 3.66 -15.29 -19.00
CA ILE A 131 4.88 -15.76 -19.67
C ILE A 131 4.59 -16.20 -21.10
N ARG A 132 3.55 -17.02 -21.34
CA ARG A 132 3.15 -17.43 -22.69
C ARG A 132 2.81 -16.23 -23.57
N LEU A 133 2.08 -15.23 -23.03
CA LEU A 133 1.75 -14.01 -23.76
C LEU A 133 3.01 -13.25 -24.19
N ILE A 134 4.04 -13.20 -23.34
CA ILE A 134 5.32 -12.56 -23.67
C ILE A 134 6.12 -13.41 -24.66
N ASP A 135 6.08 -14.73 -24.55
CA ASP A 135 6.83 -15.63 -25.44
C ASP A 135 6.35 -15.55 -26.91
N GLU A 136 5.08 -15.23 -27.13
CA GLU A 136 4.46 -15.01 -28.43
C GLU A 136 4.66 -13.57 -28.99
N ALA A 137 5.24 -12.67 -28.18
CA ALA A 137 5.41 -11.27 -28.54
C ALA A 137 6.59 -11.05 -29.50
N THR A 138 6.54 -9.89 -30.18
CA THR A 138 7.57 -9.42 -31.10
C THR A 138 7.88 -7.93 -30.85
N ASP A 139 8.84 -7.39 -31.59
CA ASP A 139 9.21 -5.95 -31.57
C ASP A 139 8.06 -5.00 -31.96
N LYS A 140 7.03 -5.54 -32.64
CA LYS A 140 5.82 -4.80 -33.02
C LYS A 140 4.76 -4.75 -31.91
N ASP A 141 5.02 -5.31 -30.76
CA ASP A 141 4.05 -5.36 -29.65
C ASP A 141 4.38 -4.31 -28.58
N LEU A 142 3.36 -3.91 -27.83
CA LEU A 142 3.47 -2.99 -26.73
C LEU A 142 2.86 -3.61 -25.46
N PHE A 143 3.59 -3.57 -24.37
CA PHE A 143 3.09 -3.95 -23.05
C PHE A 143 2.88 -2.70 -22.18
N ILE A 144 1.69 -2.56 -21.66
CA ILE A 144 1.38 -1.64 -20.57
C ILE A 144 1.37 -2.47 -19.29
N VAL A 145 2.21 -2.08 -18.33
CA VAL A 145 2.37 -2.82 -17.07
C VAL A 145 1.96 -1.92 -15.91
N VAL A 146 1.03 -2.40 -15.06
CA VAL A 146 0.51 -1.66 -13.90
C VAL A 146 0.85 -2.40 -12.61
N ILE A 147 1.62 -1.76 -11.73
CA ILE A 147 2.18 -2.39 -10.52
C ILE A 147 1.92 -1.53 -9.29
N SER A 148 1.51 -2.18 -8.21
CA SER A 148 1.44 -1.60 -6.87
C SER A 148 1.99 -2.55 -5.81
N GLY A 149 2.00 -2.17 -4.55
CA GLY A 149 2.46 -3.01 -3.46
C GLY A 149 1.76 -4.38 -3.42
N GLY A 150 2.45 -5.37 -2.89
CA GLY A 150 2.02 -6.77 -2.86
C GLY A 150 2.27 -7.55 -4.15
N SER A 151 2.74 -6.92 -5.23
CA SER A 151 2.95 -7.58 -6.54
C SER A 151 3.92 -8.77 -6.47
N SER A 152 4.92 -8.74 -5.59
CA SER A 152 5.90 -9.82 -5.46
C SER A 152 5.29 -11.15 -5.00
N ALA A 153 4.28 -11.11 -4.14
CA ALA A 153 3.55 -12.30 -3.73
C ALA A 153 2.47 -12.69 -4.75
N LEU A 154 1.70 -11.71 -5.22
CA LEU A 154 0.61 -11.92 -6.18
C LEU A 154 1.12 -12.46 -7.53
N MET A 155 2.28 -11.98 -8.00
CA MET A 155 2.93 -12.39 -9.25
C MET A 155 4.12 -13.33 -8.98
N SER A 156 3.95 -14.31 -8.09
CA SER A 156 4.96 -15.29 -7.78
C SER A 156 5.02 -16.38 -8.83
N CYS A 157 6.20 -16.57 -9.43
CA CYS A 157 6.44 -17.60 -10.45
C CYS A 157 7.92 -18.04 -10.37
N PRO A 158 8.22 -19.07 -9.57
CA PRO A 158 9.57 -19.59 -9.47
C PRO A 158 10.13 -20.05 -10.82
N ILE A 159 11.45 -20.04 -10.94
CA ILE A 159 12.15 -20.60 -12.09
C ILE A 159 11.91 -22.11 -12.21
N ASP A 160 12.15 -22.66 -13.38
CA ASP A 160 11.99 -24.09 -13.61
C ASP A 160 12.93 -24.89 -12.70
N GLY A 161 12.40 -25.94 -12.08
CA GLY A 161 13.08 -26.76 -11.07
C GLY A 161 12.83 -26.33 -9.63
N ILE A 162 12.23 -25.17 -9.39
CA ILE A 162 11.78 -24.72 -8.08
C ILE A 162 10.25 -24.65 -8.09
N SER A 163 9.60 -25.30 -7.12
CA SER A 163 8.14 -25.27 -7.01
C SER A 163 7.63 -24.01 -6.32
N LEU A 164 6.32 -23.72 -6.46
CA LEU A 164 5.69 -22.65 -5.70
C LEU A 164 5.79 -22.90 -4.19
N GLN A 165 5.71 -24.17 -3.78
CA GLN A 165 5.86 -24.54 -2.37
C GLN A 165 7.28 -24.25 -1.86
N ASP A 166 8.30 -24.53 -2.66
CA ASP A 166 9.69 -24.20 -2.29
C ASP A 166 9.90 -22.69 -2.08
N GLU A 167 9.26 -21.83 -2.88
CA GLU A 167 9.30 -20.37 -2.67
C GLU A 167 8.59 -19.96 -1.36
N ILE A 168 7.46 -20.59 -1.05
CA ILE A 168 6.72 -20.36 0.21
C ILE A 168 7.56 -20.78 1.40
N ASP A 169 8.09 -22.00 1.39
CA ASP A 169 8.91 -22.56 2.46
C ASP A 169 10.19 -21.75 2.66
N THR A 170 10.82 -21.28 1.56
CA THR A 170 11.97 -20.39 1.61
C THR A 170 11.63 -19.09 2.34
N THR A 171 10.49 -18.49 2.01
CA THR A 171 10.03 -17.24 2.64
C THR A 171 9.77 -17.45 4.14
N ASP A 172 9.12 -18.54 4.51
CA ASP A 172 8.82 -18.90 5.91
C ASP A 172 10.08 -19.12 6.73
N VAL A 173 11.04 -19.89 6.20
CA VAL A 173 12.33 -20.12 6.84
C VAL A 173 13.08 -18.81 7.08
N MET A 174 13.13 -17.92 6.08
CA MET A 174 13.82 -16.65 6.20
C MET A 174 13.16 -15.70 7.21
N LEU A 175 11.82 -15.61 7.21
CA LEU A 175 11.06 -14.83 8.20
C LEU A 175 11.34 -15.34 9.63
N LYS A 176 11.26 -16.65 9.87
CA LYS A 176 11.55 -17.28 11.16
C LYS A 176 13.00 -17.13 11.61
N SER A 177 13.91 -16.86 10.68
CA SER A 177 15.32 -16.59 10.97
C SER A 177 15.60 -15.14 11.34
N GLY A 178 14.59 -14.25 11.25
CA GLY A 178 14.71 -12.82 11.56
C GLY A 178 15.28 -11.99 10.43
N ALA A 179 15.30 -12.52 9.19
CA ALA A 179 15.72 -11.77 8.02
C ALA A 179 14.75 -10.63 7.73
N ASN A 180 15.26 -9.48 7.38
CA ASN A 180 14.46 -8.33 6.99
C ASN A 180 13.93 -8.48 5.55
N ILE A 181 12.97 -7.62 5.17
CA ILE A 181 12.30 -7.72 3.87
C ILE A 181 13.26 -7.56 2.68
N TYR A 182 14.33 -6.78 2.81
CA TYR A 182 15.32 -6.58 1.74
C TYR A 182 16.13 -7.86 1.52
N GLU A 183 16.51 -8.54 2.60
CA GLU A 183 17.23 -9.80 2.58
C GLU A 183 16.38 -10.92 1.98
N ILE A 184 15.13 -11.06 2.43
CA ILE A 184 14.16 -12.01 1.88
C ILE A 184 13.95 -11.77 0.39
N ASN A 185 13.75 -10.52 -0.01
CA ASN A 185 13.55 -10.17 -1.40
C ASN A 185 14.78 -10.39 -2.28
N SER A 186 16.01 -10.31 -1.73
CA SER A 186 17.20 -10.66 -2.50
C SER A 186 17.16 -12.12 -2.98
N ILE A 187 16.72 -13.04 -2.13
CA ILE A 187 16.53 -14.47 -2.48
C ILE A 187 15.37 -14.63 -3.47
N ARG A 188 14.18 -14.11 -3.11
CA ARG A 188 12.95 -14.29 -3.91
C ARG A 188 13.08 -13.77 -5.34
N ARG A 189 13.80 -12.66 -5.55
CA ARG A 189 13.99 -12.08 -6.88
C ARG A 189 14.87 -12.96 -7.76
N HIS A 190 15.90 -13.60 -7.19
CA HIS A 190 16.83 -14.45 -7.94
C HIS A 190 16.30 -15.84 -8.26
N ILE A 191 15.20 -16.28 -7.60
CA ILE A 191 14.53 -17.55 -7.94
C ILE A 191 13.22 -17.32 -8.73
N SER A 192 12.96 -16.09 -9.22
CA SER A 192 11.69 -15.75 -9.89
C SER A 192 11.85 -15.57 -11.39
N GLN A 193 10.83 -16.01 -12.14
CA GLN A 193 10.73 -15.78 -13.59
C GLN A 193 10.19 -14.38 -13.95
N LEU A 194 9.57 -13.68 -13.01
CA LEU A 194 8.88 -12.39 -13.26
C LEU A 194 9.34 -11.27 -12.32
N ASN A 195 9.64 -11.55 -11.05
CA ASN A 195 10.12 -10.55 -10.10
C ASN A 195 11.58 -10.15 -10.35
N GLY A 196 12.11 -9.16 -9.64
CA GLY A 196 13.47 -8.69 -9.82
C GLY A 196 13.77 -8.10 -11.21
N GLY A 197 12.76 -7.54 -11.89
CA GLY A 197 12.89 -6.99 -13.24
C GLY A 197 12.79 -8.03 -14.36
N MET A 198 12.58 -9.31 -14.02
CA MET A 198 12.56 -10.39 -15.02
C MET A 198 11.37 -10.28 -15.98
N LEU A 199 10.23 -9.73 -15.57
CA LEU A 199 9.13 -9.40 -16.48
C LEU A 199 9.59 -8.44 -17.59
N ALA A 200 10.25 -7.35 -17.21
CA ALA A 200 10.73 -6.36 -18.17
C ALA A 200 11.84 -6.93 -19.06
N LYS A 201 12.73 -7.75 -18.50
CA LYS A 201 13.80 -8.45 -19.27
C LYS A 201 13.19 -9.33 -20.35
N ARG A 202 12.22 -10.19 -20.02
CA ARG A 202 11.53 -11.06 -21.00
C ARG A 202 10.85 -10.25 -22.12
N ILE A 203 10.17 -9.15 -21.80
CA ILE A 203 9.54 -8.26 -22.80
C ILE A 203 10.60 -7.64 -23.70
N GLN A 204 11.71 -7.15 -23.13
CA GLN A 204 12.80 -6.52 -23.88
C GLN A 204 13.54 -7.53 -24.80
N GLU A 205 13.72 -8.77 -24.38
CA GLU A 205 14.33 -9.84 -25.19
C GLU A 205 13.53 -10.17 -26.45
N LYS A 206 12.20 -9.95 -26.43
CA LYS A 206 11.34 -10.03 -27.63
C LYS A 206 11.39 -8.78 -28.51
N GLY A 207 12.18 -7.77 -28.14
CA GLY A 207 12.20 -6.47 -28.79
C GLY A 207 10.97 -5.61 -28.55
N ALA A 208 9.99 -6.09 -27.77
CA ALA A 208 8.76 -5.39 -27.47
C ALA A 208 9.00 -4.18 -26.56
N GLN A 209 8.08 -3.20 -26.63
CA GLN A 209 8.14 -1.98 -25.82
C GLN A 209 7.35 -2.15 -24.52
N LEU A 210 7.87 -1.57 -23.42
CA LEU A 210 7.19 -1.54 -22.13
C LEU A 210 6.92 -0.10 -21.69
N ILE A 211 5.67 0.17 -21.28
CA ILE A 211 5.23 1.36 -20.56
C ILE A 211 4.73 0.91 -19.20
N GLY A 212 5.35 1.38 -18.12
CA GLY A 212 5.02 1.00 -16.76
C GLY A 212 4.31 2.11 -15.98
N PHE A 213 3.26 1.76 -15.25
CA PHE A 213 2.67 2.58 -14.21
C PHE A 213 2.91 1.96 -12.85
N GLY A 214 3.40 2.75 -11.91
CA GLY A 214 3.70 2.31 -10.56
C GLY A 214 2.99 3.13 -9.49
N ILE A 215 2.59 2.48 -8.41
CA ILE A 215 2.32 3.07 -7.11
C ILE A 215 3.38 2.52 -6.17
N SER A 216 4.06 3.40 -5.43
CA SER A 216 5.12 3.00 -4.50
C SER A 216 4.68 3.22 -3.06
N ASP A 217 4.59 2.13 -2.32
CA ASP A 217 4.36 2.06 -0.87
C ASP A 217 5.66 2.03 -0.07
N ALA A 218 6.83 2.02 -0.73
CA ALA A 218 8.11 1.93 -0.06
C ALA A 218 8.41 3.19 0.78
N VAL A 219 8.65 3.00 2.07
CA VAL A 219 9.08 4.07 2.98
C VAL A 219 10.41 4.64 2.50
N GLY A 220 10.49 5.98 2.35
CA GLY A 220 11.70 6.67 1.92
C GLY A 220 12.03 6.64 0.43
N ASN A 221 11.14 6.12 -0.43
CA ASN A 221 11.41 6.02 -1.87
C ASN A 221 10.11 6.06 -2.69
N PRO A 222 9.99 6.91 -3.70
CA PRO A 222 10.66 8.18 -4.00
C PRO A 222 10.04 9.35 -3.22
N PRO A 223 10.63 10.55 -3.19
CA PRO A 223 10.15 11.63 -2.33
C PRO A 223 8.76 12.15 -2.72
N THR A 224 8.48 12.33 -4.02
CA THR A 224 7.17 12.82 -4.51
C THR A 224 7.00 12.47 -5.98
N THR A 225 5.74 12.50 -6.48
CA THR A 225 5.46 12.28 -7.88
C THR A 225 5.29 13.58 -8.67
N ASN A 226 5.78 13.58 -9.90
CA ASN A 226 5.39 14.55 -10.92
C ASN A 226 4.55 13.80 -11.96
N ILE A 227 3.24 13.73 -11.69
CA ILE A 227 2.32 12.91 -12.47
C ILE A 227 2.30 13.31 -13.95
N GLY A 228 2.33 12.30 -14.84
CA GLY A 228 2.36 12.50 -16.28
C GLY A 228 3.74 12.85 -16.85
N VAL A 229 4.77 12.96 -16.01
CA VAL A 229 6.17 13.04 -16.44
C VAL A 229 6.82 11.68 -16.25
N PRO A 230 7.57 11.16 -17.26
CA PRO A 230 8.29 9.91 -17.09
C PRO A 230 9.25 9.96 -15.90
N TYR A 231 9.17 8.94 -15.05
CA TYR A 231 10.03 8.83 -13.89
C TYR A 231 11.35 8.16 -14.27
N VAL A 232 12.46 8.86 -14.01
CA VAL A 232 13.81 8.36 -14.24
C VAL A 232 14.32 7.68 -12.98
N GLY A 233 14.96 6.51 -13.16
CA GLY A 233 15.51 5.75 -12.03
C GLY A 233 14.47 4.91 -11.28
N TYR A 234 13.37 4.55 -11.95
CA TYR A 234 12.40 3.61 -11.38
C TYR A 234 13.11 2.33 -10.96
N LYS A 235 12.88 1.93 -9.72
CA LYS A 235 13.43 0.73 -9.10
C LYS A 235 12.25 -0.02 -8.50
N GLY A 236 12.00 -1.18 -9.00
CA GLY A 236 10.86 -1.91 -8.47
C GLY A 236 10.53 -3.12 -9.31
N THR A 237 10.28 -4.17 -8.62
CA THR A 237 9.87 -5.43 -9.20
C THR A 237 8.39 -5.36 -9.57
N PRO A 238 7.94 -6.03 -10.64
CA PRO A 238 8.67 -6.86 -11.59
C PRO A 238 9.21 -6.12 -12.82
N MET A 239 8.86 -4.85 -13.02
CA MET A 239 9.11 -4.13 -14.29
C MET A 239 10.35 -3.23 -14.27
N GLY A 240 10.93 -2.94 -13.12
CA GLY A 240 12.11 -2.09 -12.95
C GLY A 240 13.38 -2.89 -12.66
N PRO A 241 14.56 -2.24 -12.76
CA PRO A 241 15.85 -2.88 -12.47
C PRO A 241 15.95 -3.26 -10.99
N ASP A 242 16.56 -4.40 -10.73
CA ASP A 242 16.83 -4.89 -9.39
C ASP A 242 18.16 -4.33 -8.85
N GLN A 243 18.17 -3.95 -7.59
CA GLN A 243 19.36 -3.46 -6.89
C GLN A 243 20.08 -4.55 -6.10
N THR A 244 19.41 -5.68 -5.82
CA THR A 244 20.02 -6.81 -5.14
C THR A 244 20.85 -7.61 -6.14
N THR A 245 21.83 -8.36 -5.66
CA THR A 245 22.69 -9.21 -6.48
C THR A 245 22.56 -10.66 -6.07
N LEU A 246 22.92 -11.57 -6.98
CA LEU A 246 22.99 -13.00 -6.67
C LEU A 246 23.94 -13.27 -5.49
N GLN A 247 25.05 -12.51 -5.42
CA GLN A 247 25.96 -12.63 -4.28
C GLN A 247 25.30 -12.22 -2.96
N MET A 248 24.49 -11.14 -2.95
CA MET A 248 23.73 -10.77 -1.74
C MET A 248 22.78 -11.88 -1.30
N ALA A 249 22.08 -12.54 -2.23
CA ALA A 249 21.20 -13.66 -1.90
C ALA A 249 21.98 -14.82 -1.25
N ARG A 250 23.16 -15.14 -1.78
CA ARG A 250 24.07 -16.15 -1.21
C ARG A 250 24.58 -15.77 0.18
N ASP A 251 24.97 -14.51 0.35
CA ASP A 251 25.51 -14.01 1.61
C ASP A 251 24.44 -14.02 2.71
N VAL A 252 23.18 -13.70 2.38
CA VAL A 252 22.05 -13.79 3.30
C VAL A 252 21.83 -15.22 3.78
N ILE A 253 21.81 -16.21 2.88
CA ILE A 253 21.66 -17.63 3.24
C ILE A 253 22.75 -18.05 4.23
N LYS A 254 24.01 -17.69 3.96
CA LYS A 254 25.16 -18.01 4.82
C LYS A 254 25.10 -17.27 6.16
N HIS A 255 24.72 -15.98 6.14
CA HIS A 255 24.62 -15.16 7.34
C HIS A 255 23.67 -15.75 8.39
N TYR A 256 22.52 -16.26 7.93
CA TYR A 256 21.52 -16.88 8.78
C TYR A 256 21.75 -18.38 9.01
N ALA A 257 22.78 -18.97 8.37
CA ALA A 257 23.10 -20.40 8.43
C ALA A 257 21.85 -21.28 8.22
N VAL A 258 21.15 -21.06 7.10
CA VAL A 258 19.86 -21.69 6.80
C VAL A 258 19.91 -22.71 5.66
N GLU A 259 21.08 -23.02 5.13
CA GLU A 259 21.25 -23.95 3.99
C GLU A 259 20.50 -25.27 4.21
N ASP A 260 20.64 -25.86 5.41
CA ASP A 260 20.01 -27.16 5.75
C ASP A 260 18.49 -27.07 6.02
N ARG A 261 17.94 -25.86 6.11
CA ARG A 261 16.51 -25.61 6.39
C ARG A 261 15.74 -25.17 5.15
N LEU A 262 16.43 -24.65 4.17
CA LEU A 262 15.83 -24.23 2.90
C LEU A 262 15.55 -25.45 2.01
N PRO A 263 14.56 -25.36 1.09
CA PRO A 263 14.37 -26.38 0.05
C PRO A 263 15.66 -26.59 -0.75
N GLN A 264 16.04 -27.84 -0.94
CA GLN A 264 17.31 -28.21 -1.62
C GLN A 264 17.41 -27.60 -3.02
N ALA A 265 16.31 -27.59 -3.78
CA ALA A 265 16.27 -27.01 -5.13
C ALA A 265 16.64 -25.51 -5.15
N VAL A 266 16.24 -24.77 -4.11
CA VAL A 266 16.57 -23.33 -3.97
C VAL A 266 18.06 -23.15 -3.66
N VAL A 267 18.59 -23.93 -2.72
CA VAL A 267 20.01 -23.90 -2.34
C VAL A 267 20.88 -24.29 -3.54
N ASP A 268 20.57 -25.42 -4.20
CA ASP A 268 21.32 -25.91 -5.36
C ASP A 268 21.37 -24.89 -6.48
N TYR A 269 20.23 -24.25 -6.79
CA TYR A 269 20.20 -23.23 -7.82
C TYR A 269 21.03 -22.01 -7.41
N LEU A 270 20.76 -21.39 -6.26
CA LEU A 270 21.42 -20.13 -5.87
C LEU A 270 22.93 -20.30 -5.68
N MET A 271 23.37 -21.43 -5.15
CA MET A 271 24.80 -21.65 -4.90
C MET A 271 25.59 -22.02 -6.14
N ASN A 272 24.95 -22.65 -7.15
CA ASN A 272 25.64 -23.18 -8.32
C ASN A 272 25.39 -22.41 -9.62
N CYS A 273 24.34 -21.57 -9.73
CA CYS A 273 24.13 -20.79 -10.96
C CYS A 273 25.24 -19.77 -11.19
N GLY A 274 25.54 -19.51 -12.45
CA GLY A 274 26.53 -18.51 -12.89
C GLY A 274 25.90 -17.11 -13.03
N GLU A 275 26.44 -16.31 -13.94
CA GLU A 275 25.95 -14.95 -14.23
C GLU A 275 24.54 -14.93 -14.81
N GLU A 276 24.06 -16.05 -15.38
CA GLU A 276 22.68 -16.19 -15.87
C GLU A 276 21.65 -16.10 -14.78
N GLY A 277 22.02 -16.40 -13.52
CA GLY A 277 21.17 -16.23 -12.34
C GLY A 277 21.04 -14.78 -11.86
N GLU A 278 21.80 -13.84 -12.43
CA GLU A 278 21.76 -12.44 -12.01
C GLU A 278 20.54 -11.71 -12.58
N THR A 279 19.92 -10.89 -11.77
CA THR A 279 18.78 -10.05 -12.14
C THR A 279 19.21 -8.81 -12.95
N PRO A 280 18.35 -8.28 -13.84
CA PRO A 280 18.70 -7.14 -14.69
C PRO A 280 18.90 -5.85 -13.89
N LYS A 281 19.92 -5.04 -14.28
CA LYS A 281 20.31 -3.81 -13.57
C LYS A 281 19.92 -2.52 -14.29
N ALA A 282 19.45 -2.58 -15.54
CA ALA A 282 19.04 -1.40 -16.30
C ALA A 282 18.05 -1.74 -17.42
N PHE A 283 17.14 -0.79 -17.70
CA PHE A 283 16.18 -0.86 -18.80
C PHE A 283 16.07 0.50 -19.50
N PRO A 284 17.03 0.88 -20.37
CA PRO A 284 17.09 2.22 -20.95
C PRO A 284 15.96 2.54 -21.93
N LYS A 285 15.26 1.53 -22.46
CA LYS A 285 14.15 1.69 -23.43
C LYS A 285 12.76 1.74 -22.78
N ASN A 286 12.65 1.41 -21.50
CA ASN A 286 11.37 1.41 -20.81
C ASN A 286 10.99 2.82 -20.37
N THR A 287 9.69 3.08 -20.33
CA THR A 287 9.14 4.35 -19.84
C THR A 287 8.26 4.07 -18.64
N TYR A 288 8.53 4.74 -17.53
CA TYR A 288 7.79 4.55 -16.28
C TYR A 288 7.08 5.83 -15.86
N PHE A 289 5.88 5.67 -15.30
CA PHE A 289 5.11 6.75 -14.68
C PHE A 289 4.78 6.34 -13.25
N LEU A 290 5.16 7.16 -12.29
CA LEU A 290 4.69 7.02 -10.92
C LEU A 290 3.39 7.79 -10.75
N LEU A 291 2.36 7.11 -10.27
CA LEU A 291 1.04 7.69 -10.03
C LEU A 291 0.97 8.34 -8.66
N ASN A 292 1.39 7.61 -7.65
CA ASN A 292 1.44 8.03 -6.26
C ASN A 292 2.64 7.39 -5.56
N THR A 293 3.11 8.07 -4.54
CA THR A 293 4.09 7.59 -3.58
C THR A 293 3.61 7.88 -2.16
N LEU A 294 4.18 7.23 -1.18
CA LEU A 294 3.77 7.36 0.21
C LEU A 294 3.70 8.82 0.70
N PRO A 295 4.68 9.72 0.44
CA PRO A 295 4.56 11.12 0.82
C PRO A 295 3.38 11.88 0.18
N ASP A 296 2.89 11.45 -0.98
CA ASP A 296 1.77 12.11 -1.66
C ASP A 296 0.49 12.08 -0.81
N SER A 297 0.30 11.06 0.03
CA SER A 297 -0.84 10.97 0.96
C SER A 297 -0.88 12.16 1.92
N CYS A 298 0.26 12.47 2.56
CA CYS A 298 0.40 13.64 3.44
C CYS A 298 0.31 14.96 2.67
N ILE A 299 0.90 15.06 1.48
CA ILE A 299 0.89 16.27 0.66
C ILE A 299 -0.53 16.63 0.25
N TYR A 300 -1.34 15.66 -0.20
CA TYR A 300 -2.74 15.91 -0.56
C TYR A 300 -3.59 16.21 0.67
N ALA A 301 -3.42 15.47 1.77
CA ALA A 301 -4.13 15.75 3.02
C ALA A 301 -3.84 17.17 3.54
N LYS A 302 -2.57 17.59 3.51
CA LYS A 302 -2.15 18.94 3.88
C LYS A 302 -2.85 20.00 3.02
N LYS A 303 -2.78 19.85 1.70
CA LYS A 303 -3.40 20.79 0.77
C LYS A 303 -4.91 20.91 1.02
N ILE A 304 -5.60 19.79 1.25
CA ILE A 304 -7.04 19.77 1.53
C ILE A 304 -7.35 20.49 2.84
N ALA A 305 -6.56 20.26 3.90
CA ALA A 305 -6.72 20.95 5.17
C ALA A 305 -6.53 22.47 5.02
N GLU A 306 -5.50 22.90 4.29
CA GLU A 306 -5.20 24.31 4.02
C GLU A 306 -6.31 24.97 3.16
N GLU A 307 -6.89 24.26 2.17
CA GLU A 307 -8.06 24.71 1.41
C GLU A 307 -9.32 24.88 2.30
N MET A 308 -9.39 24.17 3.42
CA MET A 308 -10.44 24.34 4.44
C MET A 308 -10.11 25.47 5.46
N GLY A 309 -9.00 26.16 5.30
CA GLY A 309 -8.54 27.22 6.20
C GLY A 309 -7.89 26.72 7.49
N ILE A 310 -7.50 25.43 7.55
CA ILE A 310 -6.87 24.84 8.73
C ILE A 310 -5.37 24.63 8.46
N PRO A 311 -4.48 25.27 9.22
CA PRO A 311 -3.04 25.05 9.12
C PRO A 311 -2.69 23.57 9.29
N ALA A 312 -1.79 23.05 8.44
CA ALA A 312 -1.40 21.66 8.50
C ALA A 312 0.12 21.48 8.40
N ILE A 313 0.64 20.57 9.22
CA ILE A 313 2.05 20.16 9.19
C ILE A 313 2.16 18.67 8.86
N ILE A 314 3.21 18.30 8.15
CA ILE A 314 3.63 16.91 7.98
C ILE A 314 4.68 16.61 9.04
N LEU A 315 4.37 15.74 9.97
CA LEU A 315 5.29 15.34 11.03
C LEU A 315 6.34 14.38 10.47
N SER A 316 5.90 13.38 9.70
CA SER A 316 6.79 12.41 9.06
C SER A 316 6.07 11.69 7.92
N SER A 317 6.83 11.36 6.85
CA SER A 317 6.41 10.36 5.85
C SER A 317 7.24 9.07 5.96
N PHE A 318 7.84 8.85 7.14
CA PHE A 318 8.74 7.73 7.45
C PHE A 318 8.36 7.11 8.79
N LEU A 319 7.07 7.11 9.15
CA LEU A 319 6.63 6.60 10.43
C LEU A 319 6.78 5.07 10.43
N GLU A 320 7.59 4.58 11.34
CA GLU A 320 7.84 3.16 11.61
C GLU A 320 7.81 2.90 13.11
N GLY A 321 7.81 1.65 13.50
CA GLY A 321 7.84 1.24 14.91
C GLY A 321 6.49 0.72 15.41
N GLU A 322 6.36 0.57 16.72
CA GLU A 322 5.19 -0.05 17.36
C GLU A 322 3.96 0.87 17.33
N SER A 323 2.88 0.41 16.75
CA SER A 323 1.66 1.19 16.47
C SER A 323 1.05 1.85 17.69
N LYS A 324 0.85 1.11 18.77
CA LYS A 324 0.30 1.65 20.03
C LYS A 324 1.15 2.77 20.64
N ASP A 325 2.48 2.71 20.45
CA ASP A 325 3.40 3.70 21.01
C ASP A 325 3.45 4.94 20.08
N ALA A 326 3.32 4.76 18.77
CA ALA A 326 3.09 5.86 17.85
C ALA A 326 1.81 6.64 18.21
N GLY A 327 0.72 5.95 18.56
CA GLY A 327 -0.52 6.58 19.04
C GLY A 327 -0.32 7.43 20.30
N LYS A 328 0.46 6.93 21.27
CA LYS A 328 0.81 7.70 22.48
C LYS A 328 1.68 8.91 22.17
N LEU A 329 2.61 8.79 21.20
CA LEU A 329 3.42 9.91 20.73
C LEU A 329 2.52 11.01 20.13
N PHE A 330 1.55 10.66 19.28
CA PHE A 330 0.59 11.64 18.74
C PHE A 330 -0.19 12.33 19.85
N ALA A 331 -0.64 11.62 20.87
CA ALA A 331 -1.29 12.25 22.04
C ALA A 331 -0.35 13.21 22.80
N SER A 332 0.94 12.88 22.90
CA SER A 332 1.93 13.79 23.50
C SER A 332 2.12 15.06 22.66
N VAL A 333 2.20 14.92 21.34
CA VAL A 333 2.26 16.07 20.41
C VAL A 333 1.00 16.92 20.53
N ALA A 334 -0.19 16.31 20.61
CA ALA A 334 -1.44 17.04 20.80
C ALA A 334 -1.45 17.85 22.10
N LYS A 335 -0.92 17.30 23.20
CA LYS A 335 -0.78 17.99 24.49
C LYS A 335 0.15 19.22 24.37
N GLU A 336 1.29 19.07 23.69
CA GLU A 336 2.23 20.17 23.45
C GLU A 336 1.59 21.30 22.62
N ILE A 337 0.90 20.92 21.52
CA ILE A 337 0.19 21.86 20.66
C ILE A 337 -0.92 22.59 21.44
N GLN A 338 -1.76 21.85 22.14
CA GLN A 338 -2.95 22.43 22.79
C GLN A 338 -2.59 23.30 24.01
N ASN A 339 -1.48 23.02 24.72
CA ASN A 339 -1.07 23.78 25.90
C ASN A 339 -0.07 24.90 25.58
N TYR A 340 0.82 24.71 24.61
CA TYR A 340 1.95 25.61 24.37
C TYR A 340 2.00 26.16 22.93
N GLY A 341 1.23 25.59 22.01
CA GLY A 341 1.22 26.02 20.61
C GLY A 341 2.46 25.60 19.79
N ASN A 342 3.17 24.57 20.24
CA ASN A 342 4.36 24.05 19.56
C ASN A 342 4.07 22.69 18.92
N PRO A 343 4.57 22.39 17.72
CA PRO A 343 5.28 23.25 16.76
C PRO A 343 4.35 24.14 15.93
N VAL A 344 3.04 24.05 16.11
CA VAL A 344 2.02 24.79 15.37
C VAL A 344 0.89 25.22 16.31
N LYS A 345 0.28 26.37 16.04
CA LYS A 345 -0.86 26.86 16.83
C LYS A 345 -2.17 26.18 16.42
N THR A 346 -3.07 26.04 17.38
CA THR A 346 -4.45 25.54 17.18
C THR A 346 -5.35 26.59 16.50
N PRO A 347 -6.39 26.18 15.73
CA PRO A 347 -6.65 24.80 15.33
C PRO A 347 -5.65 24.34 14.25
N CYS A 348 -5.26 23.07 14.24
CA CYS A 348 -4.33 22.57 13.23
C CYS A 348 -4.53 21.08 12.94
N ILE A 349 -3.97 20.66 11.79
CA ILE A 349 -3.83 19.27 11.39
C ILE A 349 -2.36 18.84 11.48
N VAL A 350 -2.10 17.68 12.07
CA VAL A 350 -0.81 17.00 12.07
C VAL A 350 -0.95 15.71 11.26
N LEU A 351 -0.06 15.54 10.28
CA LEU A 351 -0.12 14.45 9.32
C LEU A 351 1.11 13.56 9.45
N SER A 352 0.94 12.27 9.30
CA SER A 352 2.04 11.37 9.00
C SER A 352 1.61 10.24 8.07
N ALA A 353 2.60 9.62 7.43
CA ALA A 353 2.47 8.40 6.65
C ALA A 353 3.67 7.49 6.93
N GLY A 354 3.49 6.21 6.71
CA GLY A 354 4.50 5.19 6.95
C GLY A 354 3.85 3.84 7.13
N GLU A 355 4.55 2.91 7.73
CA GLU A 355 4.06 1.58 8.03
C GLU A 355 4.47 1.21 9.45
N THR A 356 3.51 1.28 10.38
CA THR A 356 3.73 0.84 11.75
C THR A 356 3.45 -0.66 11.89
N VAL A 357 3.99 -1.27 12.95
CA VAL A 357 3.87 -2.71 13.16
C VAL A 357 3.16 -3.03 14.49
N THR A 358 2.61 -4.23 14.55
CA THR A 358 2.08 -4.82 15.78
C THR A 358 2.93 -6.02 16.13
N THR A 359 3.68 -5.97 17.24
CA THR A 359 4.53 -7.06 17.71
C THR A 359 3.73 -8.05 18.54
N ILE A 360 3.58 -9.27 18.03
CA ILE A 360 2.95 -10.39 18.72
C ILE A 360 4.06 -11.27 19.31
N LEU A 361 4.28 -11.17 20.61
CA LEU A 361 5.31 -11.95 21.32
C LEU A 361 4.89 -13.40 21.60
N ASP A 362 3.61 -13.64 21.85
CA ASP A 362 3.04 -14.96 22.06
C ASP A 362 1.65 -15.03 21.42
N ASN A 363 1.50 -15.91 20.43
CA ASN A 363 0.22 -16.13 19.75
C ASN A 363 -0.91 -16.56 20.69
N LYS A 364 -0.60 -17.09 21.87
CA LYS A 364 -1.61 -17.45 22.89
C LYS A 364 -2.26 -16.23 23.54
N THR A 365 -1.64 -15.07 23.46
CA THR A 365 -2.22 -13.82 23.97
C THR A 365 -3.20 -13.18 23.01
N VAL A 366 -3.20 -13.56 21.74
CA VAL A 366 -4.14 -13.06 20.72
C VAL A 366 -5.51 -13.67 20.96
N SER A 367 -6.52 -12.84 21.24
CA SER A 367 -7.88 -13.31 21.51
C SER A 367 -8.94 -12.70 20.59
N GLY A 368 -8.54 -11.84 19.64
CA GLY A 368 -9.45 -11.16 18.73
C GLY A 368 -8.76 -10.75 17.43
N HIS A 369 -9.27 -9.70 16.82
CA HIS A 369 -8.80 -9.17 15.54
C HIS A 369 -8.34 -7.72 15.69
N GLY A 370 -7.48 -7.29 14.78
CA GLY A 370 -7.00 -5.92 14.74
C GLY A 370 -5.94 -5.72 13.66
N GLY A 371 -5.36 -4.55 13.68
CA GLY A 371 -4.27 -4.16 12.80
C GLY A 371 -3.51 -2.95 13.35
N PRO A 372 -2.38 -2.59 12.71
CA PRO A 372 -1.53 -1.48 13.14
C PRO A 372 -2.27 -0.15 13.29
N SER A 373 -3.09 0.24 12.31
CA SER A 373 -3.86 1.48 12.36
C SER A 373 -4.88 1.49 13.50
N GLN A 374 -5.51 0.35 13.80
CA GLN A 374 -6.45 0.22 14.91
C GLN A 374 -5.75 0.32 16.27
N GLU A 375 -4.57 -0.31 16.42
CA GLU A 375 -3.78 -0.18 17.65
C GLU A 375 -3.24 1.24 17.86
N LEU A 376 -2.88 1.96 16.78
CA LEU A 376 -2.42 3.34 16.85
C LEU A 376 -3.51 4.25 17.43
N VAL A 377 -4.73 4.20 16.89
CA VAL A 377 -5.82 5.05 17.41
C VAL A 377 -6.27 4.64 18.80
N THR A 378 -6.17 3.35 19.17
CA THR A 378 -6.44 2.87 20.53
C THR A 378 -5.39 3.40 21.51
N GLY A 379 -4.10 3.37 21.14
CA GLY A 379 -3.00 3.96 21.92
C GLY A 379 -3.19 5.46 22.13
N PHE A 380 -3.64 6.17 21.08
CA PHE A 380 -3.99 7.59 21.18
C PHE A 380 -5.15 7.82 22.15
N ALA A 381 -6.26 7.08 22.04
CA ALA A 381 -7.46 7.23 22.88
C ALA A 381 -7.11 7.11 24.38
N ILE A 382 -6.29 6.12 24.74
CA ILE A 382 -5.81 5.92 26.11
C ILE A 382 -5.00 7.14 26.59
N ALA A 383 -4.08 7.64 25.75
CA ALA A 383 -3.16 8.72 26.14
C ALA A 383 -3.76 10.13 26.00
N ALA A 384 -4.84 10.29 25.23
CA ALA A 384 -5.47 11.57 24.94
C ALA A 384 -6.47 12.04 26.03
N LYS A 385 -6.71 11.22 27.06
CA LYS A 385 -7.55 11.60 28.21
C LYS A 385 -7.12 12.93 28.80
N GLY A 386 -8.06 13.87 28.92
CA GLY A 386 -7.81 15.23 29.40
C GLY A 386 -7.51 16.28 28.33
N LEU A 387 -7.34 15.88 27.08
CA LEU A 387 -7.35 16.80 25.93
C LEU A 387 -8.79 17.24 25.61
N SER A 388 -8.94 18.30 24.83
CA SER A 388 -10.25 18.83 24.42
C SER A 388 -10.42 18.72 22.92
N GLY A 389 -11.35 17.88 22.46
CA GLY A 389 -11.78 17.77 21.07
C GLY A 389 -10.71 17.28 20.07
N CYS A 390 -9.58 16.75 20.54
CA CYS A 390 -8.56 16.20 19.66
C CYS A 390 -9.04 14.89 19.06
N VAL A 391 -8.78 14.70 17.77
CA VAL A 391 -9.14 13.49 17.01
C VAL A 391 -7.92 12.89 16.36
N MET A 392 -7.81 11.56 16.42
CA MET A 392 -6.81 10.76 15.71
C MET A 392 -7.48 9.77 14.77
N TYR A 393 -7.10 9.84 13.52
CA TYR A 393 -7.50 8.94 12.45
C TYR A 393 -6.26 8.21 11.94
N SER A 394 -6.33 6.91 11.78
CA SER A 394 -5.32 6.09 11.16
C SER A 394 -5.96 5.02 10.30
N MET A 395 -5.45 4.82 9.10
CA MET A 395 -5.90 3.76 8.21
C MET A 395 -4.79 3.25 7.30
N ASP A 396 -4.81 1.96 6.97
CA ASP A 396 -4.13 1.45 5.80
C ASP A 396 -4.88 1.92 4.54
N SER A 397 -4.16 2.61 3.69
CA SER A 397 -4.72 3.25 2.48
C SER A 397 -5.31 2.27 1.47
N GLU A 398 -4.99 0.97 1.53
CA GLU A 398 -5.60 -0.05 0.68
C GLU A 398 -7.05 -0.40 1.08
N GLY A 399 -7.43 -0.14 2.32
CA GLY A 399 -8.78 -0.36 2.84
C GLY A 399 -8.96 -1.59 3.73
N THR A 400 -7.86 -2.29 4.08
CA THR A 400 -7.85 -3.41 5.03
C THR A 400 -6.67 -3.28 5.99
N ASP A 401 -6.93 -3.31 7.29
CA ASP A 401 -5.92 -3.16 8.34
C ASP A 401 -5.74 -4.47 9.11
N GLY A 402 -4.54 -5.03 9.06
CA GLY A 402 -4.18 -6.28 9.72
C GLY A 402 -5.04 -7.48 9.28
N THR A 403 -5.71 -8.11 10.24
CA THR A 403 -6.55 -9.30 10.02
C THR A 403 -8.02 -8.97 9.76
N THR A 404 -8.35 -7.68 9.57
CA THR A 404 -9.74 -7.20 9.50
C THR A 404 -10.11 -6.70 8.11
N MET A 405 -11.41 -6.51 7.88
CA MET A 405 -11.95 -5.90 6.66
C MET A 405 -12.21 -4.39 6.80
N VAL A 406 -11.85 -3.79 7.94
CA VAL A 406 -11.87 -2.35 8.14
C VAL A 406 -10.53 -1.75 7.76
N ALA A 407 -10.54 -0.51 7.30
CA ALA A 407 -9.33 0.18 6.88
C ALA A 407 -8.46 0.66 8.06
N GLY A 408 -9.05 0.82 9.23
CA GLY A 408 -8.40 1.33 10.42
C GLY A 408 -9.41 1.87 11.42
N GLY A 409 -9.07 2.98 12.09
CA GLY A 409 -9.93 3.56 13.13
C GLY A 409 -9.85 5.09 13.22
N ILE A 410 -10.81 5.63 13.98
CA ILE A 410 -10.85 7.03 14.36
C ILE A 410 -11.31 7.16 15.82
N THR A 411 -10.49 7.80 16.64
CA THR A 411 -10.79 8.03 18.06
C THR A 411 -10.59 9.51 18.40
N ASP A 412 -11.19 9.94 19.48
CA ASP A 412 -11.04 11.30 20.00
C ASP A 412 -10.66 11.31 21.49
N SER A 413 -10.47 12.48 22.05
CA SER A 413 -10.12 12.66 23.45
C SER A 413 -11.22 12.19 24.43
N ALA A 414 -12.45 11.97 23.97
CA ALA A 414 -13.55 11.44 24.78
C ALA A 414 -13.63 9.90 24.71
N THR A 415 -13.03 9.28 23.71
CA THR A 415 -13.15 7.84 23.45
C THR A 415 -12.72 6.98 24.64
N GLY A 416 -11.64 7.37 25.36
CA GLY A 416 -11.21 6.64 26.57
C GLY A 416 -12.23 6.65 27.69
N CYS A 417 -12.91 7.77 27.93
CA CYS A 417 -14.00 7.87 28.92
C CYS A 417 -15.23 7.07 28.49
N LEU A 418 -15.60 7.17 27.20
CA LEU A 418 -16.72 6.39 26.65
C LEU A 418 -16.48 4.88 26.75
N ALA A 419 -15.24 4.43 26.55
CA ALA A 419 -14.87 3.04 26.73
C ALA A 419 -15.06 2.59 28.21
N GLU A 420 -14.59 3.41 29.18
CA GLU A 420 -14.80 3.15 30.61
C GLU A 420 -16.29 3.06 30.97
N GLU A 421 -17.13 3.98 30.46
CA GLU A 421 -18.59 3.97 30.67
C GLU A 421 -19.26 2.71 30.10
N LYS A 422 -18.79 2.23 28.95
CA LYS A 422 -19.29 0.98 28.32
C LYS A 422 -18.65 -0.29 28.86
N GLY A 423 -17.71 -0.20 29.81
CA GLY A 423 -17.00 -1.35 30.38
C GLY A 423 -16.00 -2.00 29.42
N ILE A 424 -15.48 -1.24 28.45
CA ILE A 424 -14.50 -1.70 27.46
C ILE A 424 -13.10 -1.36 27.95
N ASP A 425 -12.26 -2.38 28.16
CA ASP A 425 -10.85 -2.21 28.58
C ASP A 425 -9.94 -2.08 27.35
N LEU A 426 -9.61 -0.84 26.97
CA LEU A 426 -8.71 -0.55 25.85
C LEU A 426 -7.27 -1.05 26.09
N TYR A 427 -6.80 -1.11 27.35
CA TYR A 427 -5.49 -1.67 27.67
C TYR A 427 -5.48 -3.20 27.46
N GLN A 428 -6.57 -3.87 27.79
CA GLN A 428 -6.71 -5.30 27.51
C GLN A 428 -6.80 -5.54 26.00
N ALA A 429 -7.54 -4.73 25.27
CA ALA A 429 -7.65 -4.83 23.80
C ALA A 429 -6.26 -4.75 23.14
N LEU A 430 -5.40 -3.82 23.55
CA LEU A 430 -4.02 -3.74 23.06
C LEU A 430 -3.17 -4.96 23.44
N ARG A 431 -3.31 -5.47 24.67
CA ARG A 431 -2.55 -6.65 25.12
C ARG A 431 -2.94 -7.95 24.41
N GLN A 432 -4.20 -8.03 24.01
CA GLN A 432 -4.78 -9.21 23.37
C GLN A 432 -4.90 -9.09 21.85
N HIS A 433 -4.42 -7.99 21.27
CA HIS A 433 -4.55 -7.68 19.84
C HIS A 433 -5.99 -7.79 19.33
N SER A 434 -6.95 -7.29 20.15
CA SER A 434 -8.40 -7.33 19.90
C SER A 434 -8.99 -5.92 19.76
N CYS A 435 -8.21 -5.01 19.15
CA CYS A 435 -8.63 -3.62 19.01
C CYS A 435 -9.85 -3.44 18.07
N PHE A 436 -10.06 -4.35 17.13
CA PHE A 436 -11.24 -4.32 16.26
C PHE A 436 -12.52 -4.40 17.06
N GLU A 437 -12.65 -5.40 17.93
CA GLU A 437 -13.85 -5.63 18.74
C GLU A 437 -14.15 -4.46 19.69
N ALA A 438 -13.10 -3.84 20.23
CA ALA A 438 -13.23 -2.69 21.10
C ALA A 438 -13.70 -1.44 20.30
N LEU A 439 -13.03 -1.16 19.17
CA LEU A 439 -13.37 0.00 18.33
C LEU A 439 -14.73 -0.15 17.64
N GLU A 440 -15.16 -1.36 17.29
CA GLU A 440 -16.47 -1.62 16.70
C GLU A 440 -17.59 -1.25 17.69
N GLN A 441 -17.47 -1.66 18.97
CA GLN A 441 -18.44 -1.29 20.03
C GLN A 441 -18.45 0.21 20.33
N LEU A 442 -17.39 0.93 19.98
CA LEU A 442 -17.24 2.38 20.15
C LEU A 442 -17.61 3.16 18.89
N ASN A 443 -18.11 2.53 17.83
CA ASN A 443 -18.36 3.14 16.52
C ASN A 443 -17.11 3.86 15.95
N ALA A 444 -15.94 3.36 16.25
CA ALA A 444 -14.64 3.98 15.95
C ALA A 444 -13.85 3.27 14.85
N THR A 445 -14.41 2.25 14.21
CA THR A 445 -13.81 1.59 13.04
C THR A 445 -14.09 2.40 11.77
N VAL A 446 -13.14 2.38 10.84
CA VAL A 446 -13.26 3.02 9.51
C VAL A 446 -13.41 1.95 8.44
N PHE A 447 -14.51 1.94 7.71
CA PHE A 447 -14.79 0.99 6.65
C PHE A 447 -14.83 1.69 5.29
N THR A 448 -13.97 1.23 4.35
CA THR A 448 -13.89 1.76 2.98
C THR A 448 -14.17 0.69 1.93
N GLY A 449 -13.83 -0.56 2.19
CA GLY A 449 -13.55 -1.53 1.13
C GLY A 449 -12.28 -1.14 0.37
N ASN A 450 -12.07 -1.70 -0.80
CA ASN A 450 -10.93 -1.34 -1.63
C ASN A 450 -10.98 0.16 -2.02
N THR A 451 -9.90 0.88 -1.77
CA THR A 451 -9.82 2.32 -2.01
C THR A 451 -9.31 2.68 -3.40
N GLY A 452 -8.69 1.72 -4.09
CA GLY A 452 -8.02 1.93 -5.38
C GLY A 452 -6.61 2.52 -5.29
N THR A 453 -6.03 2.57 -4.08
CA THR A 453 -4.62 2.92 -3.86
C THR A 453 -3.95 1.92 -2.91
N ASN A 454 -2.62 2.04 -2.73
CA ASN A 454 -1.86 1.31 -1.72
C ASN A 454 -0.57 2.10 -1.40
N LEU A 455 -0.59 2.84 -0.29
CA LEU A 455 0.47 3.74 0.15
C LEU A 455 0.74 3.60 1.65
N CYS A 456 0.60 2.39 2.21
CA CYS A 456 0.68 2.14 3.65
C CYS A 456 -0.29 3.03 4.46
N ASP A 457 0.08 3.41 5.68
CA ASP A 457 -0.79 4.12 6.62
C ASP A 457 -0.87 5.62 6.31
N LEU A 458 -2.09 6.16 6.39
CA LEU A 458 -2.35 7.60 6.46
C LEU A 458 -2.87 7.96 7.86
N ASN A 459 -2.15 8.84 8.53
CA ASN A 459 -2.46 9.30 9.87
C ASN A 459 -2.81 10.79 9.85
N ILE A 460 -3.98 11.14 10.37
CA ILE A 460 -4.51 12.51 10.43
C ILE A 460 -4.92 12.82 11.87
N MET A 461 -4.21 13.75 12.50
CA MET A 461 -4.59 14.23 13.82
C MET A 461 -5.09 15.68 13.73
N TYR A 462 -6.27 15.95 14.25
CA TYR A 462 -6.82 17.29 14.40
C TYR A 462 -6.70 17.74 15.86
N VAL A 463 -6.17 18.92 16.06
CA VAL A 463 -6.06 19.57 17.38
C VAL A 463 -6.82 20.89 17.33
N PRO A 464 -8.03 20.95 17.90
CA PRO A 464 -8.83 22.18 17.95
C PRO A 464 -8.26 23.19 18.92
N ALA A 465 -8.70 24.44 18.81
CA ALA A 465 -8.45 25.43 19.84
C ALA A 465 -9.06 24.97 21.18
N LYS A 466 -8.36 25.21 22.28
CA LYS A 466 -8.85 24.86 23.60
C LYS A 466 -10.09 25.68 23.90
N THR A 467 -11.21 25.03 24.09
CA THR A 467 -12.41 25.71 24.61
C THR A 467 -12.19 25.99 26.10
N ASP A 468 -12.18 27.27 26.48
CA ASP A 468 -12.16 27.65 27.89
C ASP A 468 -13.46 27.18 28.58
N ARG A 469 -13.40 26.02 29.23
CA ARG A 469 -14.49 25.52 30.09
C ARG A 469 -14.68 26.37 31.38
N LYS A 470 -14.54 27.69 31.30
CA LYS A 470 -14.61 28.59 32.47
C LYS A 470 -15.91 29.38 32.58
N GLN A 471 -17.05 28.93 32.06
CA GLN A 471 -18.29 29.69 32.26
C GLN A 471 -19.52 28.89 32.77
N GLU A 472 -19.49 27.57 32.94
CA GLU A 472 -20.67 26.84 33.40
C GLU A 472 -20.68 26.47 34.90
N ASP A 473 -19.54 26.51 35.61
CA ASP A 473 -19.50 26.21 37.05
C ASP A 473 -19.67 27.44 37.97
N ARG A 474 -20.19 28.56 37.43
CA ARG A 474 -20.55 29.76 38.22
C ARG A 474 -21.97 30.27 37.93
N ARG A 475 -22.95 29.40 37.87
CA ARG A 475 -24.34 29.82 37.97
C ARG A 475 -25.12 28.86 38.88
#